data_e68a4428c04ee721e2d0381eaadaccfa
#
_entry.id   e68a4428c04ee721e2d0381eaadaccfa
#
_cell.length_a   1.000
_cell.length_b   1.000
_cell.length_c   1.000
_cell.angle_alpha   90.00
_cell.angle_beta   90.00
_cell.angle_gamma   90.00
#
_symmetry.space_group_name_H-M   'P 1'
#
loop_
_entity.id
_entity.type
_entity.pdbx_description
1 polymer ?
#
loop_
_entity_poly.entity_id
_entity_poly.type
_entity_poly.pdbx_seq_one_letter_code
_entity_poly.pdbx_strand_id
1 'polypeptide(L)'
;LCREKKLLITMKSAENIVYKGMTRREIEKQYMLRNTRPNYETTDIPRWMEISERFRSRSINQLDLVYGPLPRNTLDFFTPNGNSLGFILYIHGGYWQRGDKSVYSFIAEPFVKRGYSVAVMNYQMCPDVKLTEIAPQVRKAIKWLWNHSKNLNISRDNFNVLGHSAGGHLTSEMVFTDWSQEDQSLPKNLLHAAVAVSGIYDFEPILYCSENDGLR
;
A
#
# COMPACT_ATOMS: atom_id res chain seq x y z
N LEU A 1 -40.67 -18.53 8.63
CA LEU A 1 -40.08 -17.35 7.93
C LEU A 1 -40.41 -16.00 8.64
N CYS A 2 -41.66 -15.76 9.10
CA CYS A 2 -42.00 -14.50 9.76
C CYS A 2 -41.54 -14.44 11.24
N ARG A 3 -41.50 -15.59 11.94
CA ARG A 3 -41.01 -15.70 13.33
C ARG A 3 -39.47 -15.59 13.42
N GLU A 4 -38.75 -16.17 12.47
CA GLU A 4 -37.30 -16.07 12.41
C GLU A 4 -36.81 -14.64 12.06
N LYS A 5 -37.50 -13.95 11.13
CA LYS A 5 -37.22 -12.53 10.85
C LYS A 5 -37.47 -11.62 12.07
N LYS A 6 -38.55 -11.89 12.83
CA LYS A 6 -38.82 -11.14 14.05
C LYS A 6 -37.80 -11.39 15.16
N LEU A 7 -37.32 -12.63 15.30
CA LEU A 7 -36.26 -13.00 16.26
C LEU A 7 -34.92 -12.35 15.89
N LEU A 8 -34.57 -12.37 14.59
CA LEU A 8 -33.36 -11.67 14.09
C LEU A 8 -33.42 -10.16 14.31
N ILE A 9 -34.58 -9.54 14.08
CA ILE A 9 -34.76 -8.10 14.34
C ILE A 9 -34.68 -7.80 15.83
N THR A 10 -35.22 -8.68 16.70
CA THR A 10 -35.19 -8.51 18.16
C THR A 10 -33.76 -8.72 18.72
N MET A 11 -32.96 -9.62 18.14
CA MET A 11 -31.56 -9.80 18.53
C MET A 11 -30.68 -8.64 18.04
N LYS A 12 -30.95 -8.06 16.85
CA LYS A 12 -30.26 -6.85 16.39
C LYS A 12 -30.57 -5.62 17.26
N SER A 13 -31.72 -5.54 17.90
CA SER A 13 -32.05 -4.45 18.83
C SER A 13 -31.30 -4.51 20.17
N ALA A 14 -30.64 -5.62 20.49
CA ALA A 14 -29.81 -5.78 21.68
C ALA A 14 -28.34 -5.39 21.49
N GLU A 15 -27.86 -5.34 20.24
CA GLU A 15 -26.51 -4.86 19.91
C GLU A 15 -26.61 -3.42 19.37
N ASN A 16 -25.84 -2.49 19.96
CA ASN A 16 -25.81 -1.11 19.49
C ASN A 16 -25.36 -1.03 18.02
N ILE A 17 -26.21 -0.46 17.18
CA ILE A 17 -25.84 -0.09 15.80
C ILE A 17 -24.87 1.07 15.89
N VAL A 18 -23.70 0.92 15.28
CA VAL A 18 -22.60 1.90 15.34
C VAL A 18 -22.31 2.59 13.99
N TYR A 19 -22.66 1.94 12.88
CA TYR A 19 -22.38 2.48 11.54
C TYR A 19 -23.37 1.93 10.50
N LYS A 20 -24.09 2.79 9.79
CA LYS A 20 -24.97 2.46 8.63
C LYS A 20 -25.82 1.19 8.81
N GLY A 21 -26.44 1.03 9.96
CA GLY A 21 -27.28 -0.14 10.26
C GLY A 21 -26.52 -1.40 10.65
N MET A 22 -25.21 -1.32 10.86
CA MET A 22 -24.36 -2.43 11.29
C MET A 22 -23.95 -2.29 12.75
N THR A 23 -23.88 -3.42 13.43
CA THR A 23 -23.30 -3.57 14.76
C THR A 23 -21.79 -3.62 14.66
N ARG A 24 -21.08 -3.39 15.78
CA ARG A 24 -19.61 -3.54 15.85
C ARG A 24 -19.16 -4.92 15.35
N ARG A 25 -19.86 -5.99 15.73
CA ARG A 25 -19.56 -7.36 15.32
C ARG A 25 -19.69 -7.59 13.80
N GLU A 26 -20.69 -6.98 13.17
CA GLU A 26 -20.87 -7.06 11.74
C GLU A 26 -19.76 -6.31 10.99
N ILE A 27 -19.36 -5.14 11.49
CA ILE A 27 -18.22 -4.39 10.94
C ILE A 27 -16.91 -5.18 11.11
N GLU A 28 -16.64 -5.68 12.31
CA GLU A 28 -15.46 -6.51 12.59
C GLU A 28 -15.34 -7.66 11.59
N LYS A 29 -16.45 -8.38 11.34
CA LYS A 29 -16.50 -9.48 10.39
C LYS A 29 -16.17 -9.05 8.96
N GLN A 30 -16.56 -7.84 8.55
CA GLN A 30 -16.30 -7.33 7.19
C GLN A 30 -14.88 -6.78 7.02
N TYR A 31 -14.31 -6.16 8.06
CA TYR A 31 -13.00 -5.51 8.00
C TYR A 31 -11.84 -6.43 8.38
N MET A 32 -12.10 -7.48 9.19
CA MET A 32 -11.10 -8.49 9.56
C MET A 32 -10.94 -9.54 8.46
N LEU A 33 -10.47 -9.13 7.28
CA LEU A 33 -10.35 -9.98 6.10
C LEU A 33 -9.46 -11.21 6.30
N ARG A 34 -8.51 -11.17 7.23
CA ARG A 34 -7.68 -12.33 7.60
C ARG A 34 -8.52 -13.51 8.08
N ASN A 35 -9.63 -13.25 8.77
CA ASN A 35 -10.53 -14.29 9.23
C ASN A 35 -11.20 -15.06 8.08
N THR A 36 -11.23 -14.48 6.87
CA THR A 36 -11.76 -15.14 5.66
C THR A 36 -10.69 -15.93 4.90
N ARG A 37 -9.42 -15.80 5.29
CA ARG A 37 -8.26 -16.47 4.66
C ARG A 37 -7.38 -17.12 5.74
N PRO A 38 -7.80 -18.24 6.33
CA PRO A 38 -7.14 -18.87 7.48
C PRO A 38 -5.68 -19.29 7.20
N ASN A 39 -5.34 -19.54 5.93
CA ASN A 39 -4.00 -19.94 5.52
C ASN A 39 -3.12 -18.77 5.04
N TYR A 40 -3.58 -17.53 5.20
CA TYR A 40 -2.86 -16.36 4.71
C TYR A 40 -1.43 -16.26 5.26
N GLU A 41 -1.27 -16.35 6.59
CA GLU A 41 0.03 -16.22 7.26
C GLU A 41 0.92 -17.47 7.07
N THR A 42 0.30 -18.64 6.96
CA THR A 42 1.04 -19.93 6.93
C THR A 42 1.33 -20.44 5.53
N THR A 43 0.62 -19.94 4.51
CA THR A 43 0.76 -20.40 3.13
C THR A 43 1.02 -19.26 2.17
N ASP A 44 0.16 -18.21 2.16
CA ASP A 44 0.26 -17.16 1.15
C ASP A 44 1.52 -16.30 1.35
N ILE A 45 1.78 -15.84 2.59
CA ILE A 45 2.95 -15.00 2.89
C ILE A 45 4.26 -15.75 2.65
N PRO A 46 4.48 -16.98 3.15
CA PRO A 46 5.69 -17.75 2.85
C PRO A 46 5.91 -17.96 1.34
N ARG A 47 4.84 -18.26 0.60
CA ARG A 47 4.91 -18.39 -0.87
C ARG A 47 5.33 -17.08 -1.53
N TRP A 48 4.78 -15.95 -1.11
CA TRP A 48 5.16 -14.64 -1.66
C TRP A 48 6.60 -14.29 -1.33
N MET A 49 7.07 -14.62 -0.14
CA MET A 49 8.48 -14.45 0.24
C MET A 49 9.39 -15.28 -0.67
N GLU A 50 9.07 -16.55 -0.90
CA GLU A 50 9.85 -17.44 -1.78
C GLU A 50 9.93 -16.91 -3.22
N ILE A 51 8.79 -16.55 -3.82
CA ILE A 51 8.78 -16.04 -5.20
C ILE A 51 9.45 -14.66 -5.31
N SER A 52 9.36 -13.83 -4.27
CA SER A 52 10.05 -12.54 -4.20
C SER A 52 11.56 -12.72 -4.12
N GLU A 53 12.05 -13.64 -3.27
CA GLU A 53 13.46 -13.95 -3.16
C GLU A 53 14.01 -14.50 -4.48
N ARG A 54 13.29 -15.42 -5.10
CA ARG A 54 13.65 -15.96 -6.42
C ARG A 54 13.69 -14.87 -7.51
N PHE A 55 12.80 -13.88 -7.45
CA PHE A 55 12.82 -12.74 -8.36
C PHE A 55 14.03 -11.83 -8.07
N ARG A 56 14.28 -11.45 -6.81
CA ARG A 56 15.43 -10.61 -6.44
C ARG A 56 16.74 -11.23 -6.87
N SER A 57 16.94 -12.54 -6.68
CA SER A 57 18.19 -13.23 -7.04
C SER A 57 18.49 -13.28 -8.53
N ARG A 58 17.49 -13.04 -9.40
CA ARG A 58 17.62 -13.12 -10.86
C ARG A 58 17.49 -11.77 -11.57
N SER A 59 17.03 -10.75 -10.87
CA SER A 59 16.78 -9.43 -11.45
C SER A 59 17.99 -8.51 -11.33
N ILE A 60 18.07 -7.53 -12.23
CA ILE A 60 18.95 -6.39 -12.06
C ILE A 60 18.28 -5.48 -11.03
N ASN A 61 18.90 -5.34 -9.86
CA ASN A 61 18.30 -4.60 -8.76
C ASN A 61 19.32 -3.81 -7.94
N GLN A 62 18.78 -2.85 -7.18
CA GLN A 62 19.45 -2.14 -6.09
C GLN A 62 18.53 -2.23 -4.89
N LEU A 63 18.96 -2.94 -3.86
CA LEU A 63 18.15 -3.19 -2.66
C LEU A 63 18.47 -2.15 -1.58
N ASP A 64 17.51 -1.89 -0.71
CA ASP A 64 17.64 -1.07 0.49
C ASP A 64 18.09 0.38 0.22
N LEU A 65 17.70 0.96 -0.92
CA LEU A 65 17.96 2.37 -1.20
C LEU A 65 17.23 3.25 -0.18
N VAL A 66 17.97 4.07 0.55
CA VAL A 66 17.44 4.94 1.61
C VAL A 66 16.88 6.23 1.01
N TYR A 67 15.60 6.51 1.22
CA TYR A 67 14.94 7.72 0.73
C TYR A 67 14.59 8.73 1.85
N GLY A 68 14.79 8.36 3.12
CA GLY A 68 14.45 9.21 4.25
C GLY A 68 15.12 8.77 5.56
N PRO A 69 14.90 9.50 6.67
CA PRO A 69 15.65 9.30 7.91
C PRO A 69 15.12 8.17 8.80
N LEU A 70 13.89 7.68 8.57
CA LEU A 70 13.31 6.64 9.42
C LEU A 70 13.82 5.24 9.01
N PRO A 71 13.93 4.29 9.95
CA PRO A 71 14.49 2.97 9.66
C PRO A 71 13.86 2.24 8.48
N ARG A 72 12.55 2.42 8.28
CA ARG A 72 11.82 1.81 7.16
C ARG A 72 11.71 2.71 5.93
N ASN A 73 12.37 3.86 5.89
CA ASN A 73 12.42 4.70 4.70
C ASN A 73 13.38 4.14 3.66
N THR A 74 13.16 2.92 3.21
CA THR A 74 13.94 2.20 2.21
C THR A 74 13.06 1.70 1.08
N LEU A 75 13.65 1.47 -0.08
CA LEU A 75 12.99 0.86 -1.23
C LEU A 75 13.95 -0.07 -1.97
N ASP A 76 13.39 -1.07 -2.66
CA ASP A 76 14.12 -1.92 -3.61
C ASP A 76 13.79 -1.47 -5.02
N PHE A 77 14.80 -1.29 -5.86
CA PHE A 77 14.67 -0.81 -7.23
C PHE A 77 15.06 -1.91 -8.22
N PHE A 78 14.20 -2.17 -9.19
CA PHE A 78 14.36 -3.19 -10.20
C PHE A 78 14.38 -2.56 -11.58
N THR A 79 15.41 -2.90 -12.37
CA THR A 79 15.65 -2.32 -13.69
C THR A 79 15.36 -3.34 -14.79
N PRO A 80 14.66 -2.98 -15.88
CA PRO A 80 14.51 -3.85 -17.05
C PRO A 80 15.82 -3.98 -17.83
N ASN A 81 15.89 -4.98 -18.67
CA ASN A 81 16.97 -5.06 -19.66
C ASN A 81 16.79 -3.94 -20.70
N GLY A 82 17.77 -3.05 -20.81
CA GLY A 82 17.75 -1.92 -21.73
C GLY A 82 17.08 -0.66 -21.15
N ASN A 83 16.63 0.23 -22.05
CA ASN A 83 16.02 1.50 -21.65
C ASN A 83 14.64 1.27 -21.04
N SER A 84 14.36 1.99 -19.96
CA SER A 84 13.05 1.93 -19.31
C SER A 84 11.96 2.65 -20.12
N LEU A 85 10.84 1.96 -20.34
CA LEU A 85 9.64 2.52 -21.00
C LEU A 85 8.82 3.42 -20.05
N GLY A 86 9.05 3.30 -18.75
CA GLY A 86 8.34 4.03 -17.71
C GLY A 86 8.73 3.53 -16.33
N PHE A 87 8.16 4.14 -15.32
CA PHE A 87 8.46 3.82 -13.92
C PHE A 87 7.18 3.55 -13.13
N ILE A 88 7.24 2.60 -12.21
CA ILE A 88 6.15 2.27 -11.27
C ILE A 88 6.72 2.21 -9.86
N LEU A 89 6.14 3.01 -8.95
CA LEU A 89 6.32 2.85 -7.51
C LEU A 89 5.21 1.95 -6.98
N TYR A 90 5.57 0.82 -6.37
CA TYR A 90 4.63 -0.05 -5.68
C TYR A 90 4.61 0.23 -4.17
N ILE A 91 3.41 0.43 -3.62
CA ILE A 91 3.13 0.68 -2.22
C ILE A 91 2.35 -0.51 -1.66
N HIS A 92 2.95 -1.24 -0.72
CA HIS A 92 2.34 -2.44 -0.15
C HIS A 92 1.17 -2.11 0.79
N GLY A 93 0.28 -3.08 0.95
CA GLY A 93 -0.76 -3.08 1.97
C GLY A 93 -0.27 -3.58 3.32
N GLY A 94 -1.20 -3.85 4.22
CA GLY A 94 -0.93 -4.37 5.56
C GLY A 94 -1.54 -3.53 6.67
N TYR A 95 -2.65 -2.87 6.38
CA TYR A 95 -3.43 -2.09 7.35
C TYR A 95 -2.63 -0.98 8.02
N TRP A 96 -1.62 -0.41 7.34
CA TRP A 96 -0.64 0.57 7.84
C TRP A 96 0.17 0.12 9.05
N GLN A 97 0.08 -1.15 9.46
CA GLN A 97 0.69 -1.73 10.67
C GLN A 97 1.67 -2.85 10.35
N ARG A 98 1.66 -3.39 9.13
CA ARG A 98 2.44 -4.57 8.74
C ARG A 98 2.75 -4.60 7.25
N GLY A 99 3.58 -5.53 6.86
CA GLY A 99 4.08 -5.69 5.50
C GLY A 99 5.55 -5.28 5.39
N ASP A 100 6.19 -5.78 4.35
CA ASP A 100 7.57 -5.44 4.03
C ASP A 100 7.81 -5.57 2.52
N LYS A 101 8.57 -4.64 1.94
CA LYS A 101 8.93 -4.62 0.51
C LYS A 101 9.48 -5.95 0.01
N SER A 102 10.22 -6.66 0.87
CA SER A 102 10.83 -7.95 0.53
C SER A 102 9.79 -9.05 0.24
N VAL A 103 8.62 -8.98 0.88
CA VAL A 103 7.50 -9.90 0.63
C VAL A 103 6.87 -9.66 -0.74
N TYR A 104 6.90 -8.41 -1.21
CA TYR A 104 6.15 -7.98 -2.41
C TYR A 104 7.04 -7.74 -3.65
N SER A 105 8.33 -8.05 -3.61
CA SER A 105 9.22 -7.86 -4.77
C SER A 105 8.73 -8.58 -6.03
N PHE A 106 8.02 -9.70 -5.91
CA PHE A 106 7.44 -10.45 -7.04
C PHE A 106 6.46 -9.62 -7.87
N ILE A 107 5.82 -8.59 -7.29
CA ILE A 107 4.92 -7.69 -8.01
C ILE A 107 5.68 -6.93 -9.11
N ALA A 108 6.95 -6.65 -8.92
CA ALA A 108 7.76 -5.96 -9.92
C ALA A 108 8.03 -6.82 -11.17
N GLU A 109 8.08 -8.14 -11.04
CA GLU A 109 8.51 -9.05 -12.12
C GLU A 109 7.73 -8.86 -13.44
N PRO A 110 6.38 -8.84 -13.48
CA PRO A 110 5.65 -8.69 -14.74
C PRO A 110 5.84 -7.33 -15.41
N PHE A 111 6.12 -6.29 -14.66
CA PHE A 111 6.36 -4.94 -15.17
C PHE A 111 7.79 -4.81 -15.70
N VAL A 112 8.77 -5.32 -14.95
CA VAL A 112 10.18 -5.35 -15.38
C VAL A 112 10.33 -6.14 -16.69
N LYS A 113 9.66 -7.29 -16.82
CA LYS A 113 9.61 -8.07 -18.06
C LYS A 113 8.99 -7.30 -19.25
N ARG A 114 8.16 -6.30 -18.97
CA ARG A 114 7.55 -5.42 -19.99
C ARG A 114 8.32 -4.13 -20.24
N GLY A 115 9.51 -3.99 -19.64
CA GLY A 115 10.38 -2.84 -19.88
C GLY A 115 10.16 -1.67 -18.91
N TYR A 116 9.45 -1.83 -17.80
CA TYR A 116 9.30 -0.79 -16.78
C TYR A 116 10.36 -0.93 -15.69
N SER A 117 10.91 0.18 -15.23
CA SER A 117 11.60 0.24 -13.95
C SER A 117 10.58 0.21 -12.82
N VAL A 118 10.84 -0.50 -11.74
CA VAL A 118 9.90 -0.64 -10.61
C VAL A 118 10.62 -0.42 -9.29
N ALA A 119 10.04 0.41 -8.43
CA ALA A 119 10.45 0.49 -7.03
C ALA A 119 9.38 -0.16 -6.15
N VAL A 120 9.80 -0.95 -5.17
CA VAL A 120 8.94 -1.50 -4.12
C VAL A 120 9.37 -0.87 -2.81
N MET A 121 8.51 -0.05 -2.19
CA MET A 121 8.90 0.74 -1.03
C MET A 121 8.39 0.17 0.29
N ASN A 122 9.17 0.41 1.35
CA ASN A 122 8.72 0.38 2.72
C ASN A 122 8.36 1.80 3.21
N TYR A 123 7.60 1.86 4.28
CA TYR A 123 7.31 3.08 5.05
C TYR A 123 7.23 2.71 6.53
N GLN A 124 7.53 3.67 7.43
CA GLN A 124 7.33 3.47 8.86
C GLN A 124 5.83 3.40 9.15
N MET A 125 5.45 2.43 9.96
CA MET A 125 4.06 2.01 10.17
C MET A 125 3.57 2.35 11.57
N CYS A 126 2.27 2.31 11.77
CA CYS A 126 1.65 2.33 13.08
C CYS A 126 2.02 1.06 13.88
N PRO A 127 2.16 1.11 15.22
CA PRO A 127 1.98 2.31 16.07
C PRO A 127 3.22 3.20 16.21
N ASP A 128 4.36 2.87 15.58
CA ASP A 128 5.62 3.64 15.70
C ASP A 128 5.48 5.08 15.19
N VAL A 129 4.57 5.29 14.24
CA VAL A 129 4.15 6.61 13.74
C VAL A 129 2.63 6.68 13.68
N LYS A 130 2.07 7.88 13.64
CA LYS A 130 0.63 8.08 13.42
C LYS A 130 0.27 7.82 11.95
N LEU A 131 -0.98 7.41 11.71
CA LEU A 131 -1.48 7.20 10.35
C LEU A 131 -1.27 8.42 9.43
N THR A 132 -1.45 9.62 9.97
CA THR A 132 -1.26 10.89 9.26
C THR A 132 0.20 11.17 8.85
N GLU A 133 1.17 10.47 9.44
CA GLU A 133 2.60 10.62 9.15
C GLU A 133 3.09 9.68 8.05
N ILE A 134 2.23 8.75 7.58
CA ILE A 134 2.61 7.77 6.56
C ILE A 134 2.59 8.37 5.15
N ALA A 135 1.53 9.09 4.76
CA ALA A 135 1.45 9.72 3.44
C ALA A 135 2.62 10.70 3.16
N PRO A 136 3.08 11.53 4.13
CA PRO A 136 4.31 12.32 3.98
C PRO A 136 5.56 11.50 3.63
N GLN A 137 5.69 10.27 4.14
CA GLN A 137 6.83 9.40 3.80
C GLN A 137 6.75 8.93 2.34
N VAL A 138 5.55 8.62 1.84
CA VAL A 138 5.36 8.25 0.44
C VAL A 138 5.68 9.43 -0.49
N ARG A 139 5.25 10.65 -0.16
CA ARG A 139 5.63 11.86 -0.90
C ARG A 139 7.13 12.04 -0.92
N LYS A 140 7.81 11.81 0.20
CA LYS A 140 9.29 11.87 0.28
C LYS A 140 9.95 10.84 -0.63
N ALA A 141 9.44 9.61 -0.69
CA ALA A 141 9.96 8.57 -1.58
C ALA A 141 9.79 8.96 -3.06
N ILE A 142 8.63 9.49 -3.45
CA ILE A 142 8.37 9.96 -4.80
C ILE A 142 9.30 11.11 -5.18
N LYS A 143 9.46 12.11 -4.30
CA LYS A 143 10.40 13.21 -4.50
C LYS A 143 11.84 12.71 -4.63
N TRP A 144 12.25 11.77 -3.79
CA TRP A 144 13.58 11.17 -3.86
C TRP A 144 13.80 10.46 -5.20
N LEU A 145 12.87 9.62 -5.63
CA LEU A 145 12.91 8.91 -6.92
C LEU A 145 12.92 9.88 -8.11
N TRP A 146 12.12 10.95 -8.06
CA TRP A 146 12.12 11.98 -9.09
C TRP A 146 13.48 12.66 -9.21
N ASN A 147 14.10 13.03 -8.09
CA ASN A 147 15.41 13.69 -8.07
C ASN A 147 16.54 12.75 -8.52
N HIS A 148 16.41 11.44 -8.29
CA HIS A 148 17.38 10.44 -8.71
C HIS A 148 17.03 9.78 -10.06
N SER A 149 16.02 10.28 -10.77
CA SER A 149 15.51 9.67 -12.00
C SER A 149 16.58 9.43 -13.07
N LYS A 150 17.51 10.36 -13.25
CA LYS A 150 18.62 10.21 -14.19
C LYS A 150 19.54 9.04 -13.83
N ASN A 151 19.90 8.92 -12.56
CA ASN A 151 20.83 7.88 -12.07
C ASN A 151 20.19 6.49 -12.06
N LEU A 152 18.87 6.43 -11.85
CA LEU A 152 18.08 5.21 -11.81
C LEU A 152 17.44 4.84 -13.16
N ASN A 153 17.71 5.61 -14.22
CA ASN A 153 17.08 5.41 -15.53
C ASN A 153 15.53 5.39 -15.44
N ILE A 154 14.96 6.35 -14.70
CA ILE A 154 13.51 6.55 -14.55
C ILE A 154 13.04 7.56 -15.60
N SER A 155 12.05 7.18 -16.41
CA SER A 155 11.34 8.10 -17.28
C SER A 155 10.40 8.98 -16.45
N ARG A 156 10.62 10.30 -16.49
CA ARG A 156 9.74 11.28 -15.82
C ARG A 156 8.40 11.45 -16.52
N ASP A 157 8.34 11.21 -17.83
CA ASP A 157 7.13 11.36 -18.63
C ASP A 157 6.13 10.22 -18.41
N ASN A 158 6.58 9.11 -17.83
CA ASN A 158 5.76 7.94 -17.54
C ASN A 158 6.02 7.44 -16.11
N PHE A 159 5.78 8.31 -15.14
CA PHE A 159 5.98 8.06 -13.70
C PHE A 159 4.66 7.68 -13.05
N ASN A 160 4.56 6.43 -12.61
CA ASN A 160 3.31 5.83 -12.13
C ASN A 160 3.41 5.35 -10.68
N VAL A 161 2.24 5.26 -10.02
CA VAL A 161 2.12 4.70 -8.67
C VAL A 161 1.07 3.60 -8.68
N LEU A 162 1.39 2.48 -8.02
CA LEU A 162 0.50 1.33 -7.84
C LEU A 162 0.49 0.94 -6.37
N GLY A 163 -0.68 0.80 -5.77
CA GLY A 163 -0.79 0.34 -4.38
C GLY A 163 -1.97 -0.58 -4.15
N HIS A 164 -1.84 -1.44 -3.15
CA HIS A 164 -2.87 -2.39 -2.76
C HIS A 164 -3.32 -2.17 -1.31
N SER A 165 -4.63 -2.24 -1.03
CA SER A 165 -5.22 -2.12 0.30
C SER A 165 -4.82 -0.78 0.98
N ALA A 166 -4.17 -0.79 2.13
CA ALA A 166 -3.57 0.41 2.75
C ALA A 166 -2.67 1.18 1.77
N GLY A 167 -1.89 0.48 0.93
CA GLY A 167 -1.11 1.08 -0.15
C GLY A 167 -1.98 1.69 -1.26
N GLY A 168 -3.18 1.14 -1.50
CA GLY A 168 -4.16 1.74 -2.40
C GLY A 168 -4.69 3.07 -1.89
N HIS A 169 -4.98 3.17 -0.59
CA HIS A 169 -5.29 4.45 0.06
C HIS A 169 -4.15 5.45 -0.12
N LEU A 170 -2.91 5.06 0.21
CA LEU A 170 -1.73 5.92 0.06
C LEU A 170 -1.50 6.35 -1.41
N THR A 171 -1.80 5.47 -2.36
CA THR A 171 -1.77 5.81 -3.81
C THR A 171 -2.76 6.93 -4.13
N SER A 172 -3.97 6.88 -3.59
CA SER A 172 -4.97 7.94 -3.80
C SER A 172 -4.54 9.28 -3.19
N GLU A 173 -3.92 9.27 -2.01
CA GLU A 173 -3.32 10.47 -1.40
C GLU A 173 -2.30 11.13 -2.34
N MET A 174 -1.51 10.32 -3.08
CA MET A 174 -0.53 10.83 -4.03
C MET A 174 -1.17 11.49 -5.26
N VAL A 175 -2.34 11.01 -5.70
CA VAL A 175 -3.10 11.61 -6.80
C VAL A 175 -3.62 13.00 -6.44
N PHE A 176 -4.07 13.18 -5.20
CA PHE A 176 -4.58 14.47 -4.72
C PHE A 176 -3.50 15.44 -4.24
N THR A 177 -2.23 15.01 -4.24
CA THR A 177 -1.10 15.87 -3.85
C THR A 177 -0.82 16.92 -4.91
N ASP A 178 -0.79 18.21 -4.53
CA ASP A 178 -0.21 19.27 -5.35
C ASP A 178 1.32 19.26 -5.18
N TRP A 179 2.00 18.60 -6.10
CA TRP A 179 3.44 18.38 -6.03
C TRP A 179 4.27 19.66 -6.05
N SER A 180 3.76 20.73 -6.67
CA SER A 180 4.42 22.04 -6.67
C SER A 180 4.42 22.71 -5.29
N GLN A 181 3.48 22.35 -4.41
CA GLN A 181 3.46 22.80 -3.01
C GLN A 181 4.42 21.97 -2.14
N GLU A 182 4.64 20.69 -2.47
CA GLU A 182 5.63 19.86 -1.79
C GLU A 182 7.06 20.30 -2.11
N ASP A 183 7.31 20.73 -3.35
CA ASP A 183 8.58 21.30 -3.80
C ASP A 183 8.37 22.07 -5.12
N GLN A 184 8.77 23.34 -5.16
CA GLN A 184 8.64 24.20 -6.34
C GLN A 184 9.38 23.70 -7.59
N SER A 185 10.36 22.80 -7.42
CA SER A 185 11.09 22.15 -8.53
C SER A 185 10.31 21.00 -9.17
N LEU A 186 9.21 20.54 -8.55
CA LEU A 186 8.39 19.45 -9.06
C LEU A 186 7.25 19.98 -9.95
N PRO A 187 6.87 19.25 -11.00
CA PRO A 187 5.71 19.62 -11.79
C PRO A 187 4.44 19.41 -10.97
N LYS A 188 3.44 20.28 -11.13
CA LYS A 188 2.16 20.17 -10.42
C LYS A 188 1.52 18.78 -10.58
N ASN A 189 1.53 18.25 -11.79
CA ASN A 189 1.03 16.92 -12.15
C ASN A 189 2.22 15.98 -12.38
N LEU A 190 2.85 15.53 -11.30
CA LEU A 190 4.04 14.67 -11.38
C LEU A 190 3.69 13.25 -11.85
N LEU A 191 2.54 12.72 -11.44
CA LEU A 191 2.14 11.36 -11.76
C LEU A 191 1.48 11.29 -13.13
N HIS A 192 1.93 10.36 -13.97
CA HIS A 192 1.31 10.04 -15.25
C HIS A 192 0.04 9.19 -15.06
N ALA A 193 0.12 8.16 -14.22
CA ALA A 193 -1.02 7.34 -13.85
C ALA A 193 -0.88 6.79 -12.42
N ALA A 194 -2.02 6.43 -11.84
CA ALA A 194 -2.09 5.78 -10.54
C ALA A 194 -3.14 4.67 -10.55
N VAL A 195 -2.81 3.54 -9.91
CA VAL A 195 -3.71 2.39 -9.76
C VAL A 195 -3.83 2.04 -8.29
N ALA A 196 -4.98 2.31 -7.71
CA ALA A 196 -5.31 1.99 -6.33
C ALA A 196 -6.18 0.73 -6.27
N VAL A 197 -5.59 -0.40 -5.89
CA VAL A 197 -6.27 -1.69 -5.83
C VAL A 197 -6.85 -1.89 -4.43
N SER A 198 -8.17 -2.02 -4.31
CA SER A 198 -8.88 -2.30 -3.05
C SER A 198 -8.49 -1.34 -1.90
N GLY A 199 -8.34 -0.06 -2.19
CA GLY A 199 -8.01 0.97 -1.20
C GLY A 199 -9.13 1.15 -0.18
N ILE A 200 -8.77 1.57 1.02
CA ILE A 200 -9.70 1.89 2.09
C ILE A 200 -9.92 3.40 2.09
N TYR A 201 -11.15 3.86 1.86
CA TYR A 201 -11.49 5.28 1.71
C TYR A 201 -12.52 5.78 2.72
N ASP A 202 -13.24 4.88 3.36
CA ASP A 202 -14.14 5.18 4.47
C ASP A 202 -13.49 4.68 5.77
N PHE A 203 -13.03 5.62 6.58
CA PHE A 203 -12.31 5.32 7.83
C PHE A 203 -13.23 5.17 9.04
N GLU A 204 -14.49 5.63 8.95
CA GLU A 204 -15.40 5.57 10.10
C GLU A 204 -15.62 4.14 10.60
N PRO A 205 -15.87 3.13 9.74
CA PRO A 205 -16.01 1.75 10.21
C PRO A 205 -14.79 1.20 10.94
N ILE A 206 -13.59 1.66 10.58
CA ILE A 206 -12.34 1.20 11.21
C ILE A 206 -12.31 1.56 12.71
N LEU A 207 -12.93 2.67 13.11
CA LEU A 207 -13.00 3.09 14.52
C LEU A 207 -13.68 2.05 15.42
N TYR A 208 -14.47 1.16 14.82
CA TYR A 208 -15.21 0.10 15.52
C TYR A 208 -14.56 -1.28 15.40
N CYS A 209 -13.43 -1.39 14.72
CA CYS A 209 -12.68 -2.64 14.54
C CYS A 209 -11.54 -2.74 15.56
N SER A 210 -11.18 -3.97 15.95
CA SER A 210 -10.03 -4.25 16.82
C SER A 210 -8.69 -3.83 16.18
N GLU A 211 -8.58 -3.87 14.84
CA GLU A 211 -7.40 -3.37 14.11
C GLU A 211 -7.11 -1.89 14.35
N ASN A 212 -8.10 -1.09 14.78
CA ASN A 212 -7.91 0.33 15.09
C ASN A 212 -6.98 0.58 16.30
N ASP A 213 -6.84 -0.38 17.20
CA ASP A 213 -6.04 -0.21 18.41
C ASP A 213 -4.55 0.06 18.10
N GLY A 214 -4.06 -0.43 16.96
CA GLY A 214 -2.71 -0.14 16.48
C GLY A 214 -2.56 1.11 15.61
N LEU A 215 -3.66 1.82 15.28
CA LEU A 215 -3.64 3.01 14.41
C LEU A 215 -3.65 4.34 15.17
N ARG A 216 -3.76 4.31 16.51
CA ARG A 216 -3.88 5.49 17.39
C ARG A 216 -2.54 6.07 17.78
#